data_17245a88562d8d635fe03cb5bc06f665
#
_entry.id   17245a88562d8d635fe03cb5bc06f665
#
_cell.length_a   1.000
_cell.length_b   1.000
_cell.length_c   1.000
_cell.angle_alpha   90.00
_cell.angle_beta   90.00
_cell.angle_gamma   90.00
#
_symmetry.space_group_name_H-M   'P 1'
#
loop_
_entity.id
_entity.type
_entity.pdbx_description
1 polymer ?
#
loop_
_entity_poly.entity_id
_entity_poly.type
_entity_poly.pdbx_seq_one_letter_code
_entity_poly.pdbx_strand_id
1 'polypeptide(L)'
;MTIEEEIFARSIPDFAKLVKFGFVKNGSKYSFSGKFLNGDFTADVVVTSGGDVSASVFDVQAGERYLPLRAKSRQSPFVNEVRESYRELLREIKNACFVPQPFLTDQANRIAREAEALFGDKIDFPFSTAPTYGVFRNPENRKWYGIIMNIPKSKIEKPGRASKRGTKGSARAVSAKKLLRVGAVKKSSDKRHAASFAADDAIVEIINVKIDPEKTVDLKKRRGFYDAYHMSKKNWITIALDGSVSDSDIVVLLKESRALVSPRPCRARS
;
A
#
# COMPACT_ATOMS: atom_id res chain seq x y z
N MET A 1 -7.30 6.43 14.10
CA MET A 1 -7.96 5.99 12.86
C MET A 1 -9.45 6.10 13.05
N THR A 2 -10.13 6.81 12.20
CA THR A 2 -11.61 6.94 12.18
C THR A 2 -12.23 5.73 11.46
N ILE A 3 -13.55 5.59 11.52
CA ILE A 3 -14.26 4.53 10.79
C ILE A 3 -14.07 4.71 9.26
N GLU A 4 -14.11 5.96 8.81
CA GLU A 4 -13.91 6.32 7.41
C GLU A 4 -12.48 5.95 6.93
N GLU A 5 -11.46 6.36 7.69
CA GLU A 5 -10.06 6.01 7.39
C GLU A 5 -9.85 4.49 7.33
N GLU A 6 -10.52 3.73 8.20
CA GLU A 6 -10.45 2.27 8.21
C GLU A 6 -11.10 1.67 6.96
N ILE A 7 -12.32 2.10 6.64
CA ILE A 7 -13.10 1.52 5.53
C ILE A 7 -12.49 1.89 4.19
N PHE A 8 -12.15 3.15 3.96
CA PHE A 8 -11.61 3.62 2.67
C PHE A 8 -10.10 3.43 2.52
N ALA A 9 -9.43 2.84 3.50
CA ALA A 9 -8.02 2.49 3.39
C ALA A 9 -7.73 1.73 2.08
N ARG A 10 -6.62 2.08 1.43
CA ARG A 10 -6.16 1.43 0.19
C ARG A 10 -7.17 1.44 -0.95
N SER A 11 -7.89 2.54 -1.07
CA SER A 11 -8.79 2.76 -2.20
C SER A 11 -8.79 4.23 -2.58
N ILE A 12 -9.04 4.52 -3.86
CA ILE A 12 -9.17 5.87 -4.39
C ILE A 12 -10.56 6.05 -4.99
N PRO A 13 -11.14 7.27 -4.89
CA PRO A 13 -12.44 7.54 -5.45
C PRO A 13 -12.41 7.54 -6.99
N ASP A 14 -13.41 6.93 -7.59
CA ASP A 14 -13.79 7.15 -8.98
C ASP A 14 -14.82 8.27 -9.00
N PHE A 15 -14.40 9.47 -9.36
CA PHE A 15 -15.26 10.65 -9.30
C PHE A 15 -16.49 10.58 -10.23
N ALA A 16 -16.40 9.86 -11.35
CA ALA A 16 -17.55 9.64 -12.23
C ALA A 16 -18.59 8.73 -11.55
N LYS A 17 -18.12 7.69 -10.86
CA LYS A 17 -19.01 6.81 -10.09
C LYS A 17 -19.60 7.49 -8.86
N LEU A 18 -18.86 8.38 -8.20
CA LEU A 18 -19.41 9.19 -7.11
C LEU A 18 -20.63 9.98 -7.57
N VAL A 19 -20.50 10.71 -8.69
CA VAL A 19 -21.63 11.50 -9.24
C VAL A 19 -22.79 10.58 -9.63
N LYS A 20 -22.52 9.45 -10.26
CA LYS A 20 -23.55 8.47 -10.64
C LYS A 20 -24.25 7.84 -9.42
N PHE A 21 -23.56 7.69 -8.31
CA PHE A 21 -24.10 7.16 -7.05
C PHE A 21 -25.02 8.17 -6.35
N GLY A 22 -24.87 9.48 -6.63
CA GLY A 22 -25.68 10.54 -6.04
C GLY A 22 -24.88 11.61 -5.28
N PHE A 23 -23.56 11.58 -5.35
CA PHE A 23 -22.76 12.68 -4.81
C PHE A 23 -22.91 13.95 -5.64
N VAL A 24 -23.09 15.07 -4.96
CA VAL A 24 -23.14 16.40 -5.55
C VAL A 24 -21.76 17.04 -5.49
N LYS A 25 -21.24 17.46 -6.65
CA LYS A 25 -19.95 18.16 -6.72
C LYS A 25 -20.11 19.63 -6.30
N ASN A 26 -19.28 20.07 -5.35
CA ASN A 26 -19.24 21.44 -4.87
C ASN A 26 -17.77 21.90 -4.80
N GLY A 27 -17.30 22.58 -5.83
CA GLY A 27 -15.88 22.95 -5.95
C GLY A 27 -14.97 21.73 -5.97
N SER A 28 -14.08 21.62 -4.97
CA SER A 28 -13.15 20.50 -4.79
C SER A 28 -13.69 19.35 -3.93
N LYS A 29 -14.97 19.39 -3.57
CA LYS A 29 -15.62 18.40 -2.70
C LYS A 29 -16.80 17.74 -3.40
N TYR A 30 -17.06 16.51 -3.04
CA TYR A 30 -18.24 15.72 -3.43
C TYR A 30 -18.99 15.37 -2.16
N SER A 31 -20.26 15.73 -2.06
CA SER A 31 -21.09 15.55 -0.85
C SER A 31 -22.26 14.63 -1.15
N PHE A 32 -22.55 13.73 -0.23
CA PHE A 32 -23.67 12.79 -0.28
C PHE A 32 -24.30 12.71 1.10
N SER A 33 -25.64 12.70 1.15
CA SER A 33 -26.40 12.50 2.39
C SER A 33 -27.23 11.22 2.25
N GLY A 34 -26.94 10.24 3.10
CA GLY A 34 -27.59 8.93 3.08
C GLY A 34 -28.25 8.60 4.40
N LYS A 35 -29.49 8.09 4.37
CA LYS A 35 -30.21 7.57 5.54
C LYS A 35 -29.79 6.10 5.79
N PHE A 36 -29.70 5.71 7.05
CA PHE A 36 -29.42 4.34 7.47
C PHE A 36 -30.16 3.99 8.77
N LEU A 37 -30.12 2.73 9.19
CA LEU A 37 -30.84 2.20 10.35
C LEU A 37 -32.33 2.61 10.30
N ASN A 38 -33.05 2.06 9.30
CA ASN A 38 -34.48 2.34 9.04
C ASN A 38 -34.84 3.83 8.86
N GLY A 39 -33.86 4.70 8.63
CA GLY A 39 -34.05 6.13 8.45
C GLY A 39 -33.92 6.97 9.72
N ASP A 40 -33.61 6.35 10.86
CA ASP A 40 -33.43 7.04 12.14
C ASP A 40 -32.16 7.90 12.16
N PHE A 41 -31.19 7.58 11.32
CA PHE A 41 -29.93 8.31 11.19
C PHE A 41 -29.65 8.74 9.78
N THR A 42 -28.94 9.87 9.65
CA THR A 42 -28.42 10.39 8.39
C THR A 42 -26.91 10.55 8.47
N ALA A 43 -26.18 10.14 7.43
CA ALA A 43 -24.75 10.38 7.28
C ALA A 43 -24.48 11.36 6.15
N ASP A 44 -23.84 12.48 6.45
CA ASP A 44 -23.32 13.42 5.47
C ASP A 44 -21.87 13.06 5.17
N VAL A 45 -21.64 12.46 4.00
CA VAL A 45 -20.33 11.98 3.56
C VAL A 45 -19.72 12.97 2.59
N VAL A 46 -18.47 13.35 2.82
CA VAL A 46 -17.72 14.27 1.96
C VAL A 46 -16.45 13.60 1.49
N VAL A 47 -16.24 13.61 0.17
CA VAL A 47 -15.01 13.16 -0.49
C VAL A 47 -14.32 14.36 -1.11
N THR A 48 -13.05 14.59 -0.78
CA THR A 48 -12.26 15.67 -1.37
C THR A 48 -11.70 15.27 -2.74
N SER A 49 -11.27 16.24 -3.57
CA SER A 49 -10.54 15.95 -4.81
C SER A 49 -9.21 15.22 -4.58
N GLY A 50 -8.65 15.27 -3.37
CA GLY A 50 -7.49 14.50 -2.95
C GLY A 50 -7.80 13.04 -2.59
N GLY A 51 -9.08 12.67 -2.47
CA GLY A 51 -9.52 11.32 -2.13
C GLY A 51 -9.80 11.09 -0.65
N ASP A 52 -9.62 12.12 0.21
CA ASP A 52 -9.93 11.99 1.63
C ASP A 52 -11.43 11.91 1.86
N VAL A 53 -11.83 10.99 2.72
CA VAL A 53 -13.23 10.78 3.10
C VAL A 53 -13.46 11.20 4.54
N SER A 54 -14.49 12.01 4.75
CA SER A 54 -14.97 12.40 6.08
C SER A 54 -16.47 12.32 6.13
N ALA A 55 -17.05 12.07 7.32
CA ALA A 55 -18.48 12.09 7.46
C ALA A 55 -18.94 12.61 8.83
N SER A 56 -20.20 13.06 8.87
CA SER A 56 -20.91 13.42 10.08
C SER A 56 -22.21 12.65 10.14
N VAL A 57 -22.55 12.10 11.30
CA VAL A 57 -23.80 11.37 11.51
C VAL A 57 -24.72 12.18 12.39
N PHE A 58 -25.99 12.23 12.02
CA PHE A 58 -27.05 12.96 12.72
C PHE A 58 -28.17 12.00 13.11
N ASP A 59 -28.70 12.18 14.31
CA ASP A 59 -29.95 11.59 14.74
C ASP A 59 -31.11 12.41 14.14
N VAL A 60 -31.98 11.77 13.38
CA VAL A 60 -33.05 12.45 12.66
C VAL A 60 -34.13 12.99 13.58
N GLN A 61 -34.43 12.27 14.70
CA GLN A 61 -35.42 12.73 15.67
C GLN A 61 -34.91 13.86 16.53
N ALA A 62 -33.68 13.75 17.03
CA ALA A 62 -33.06 14.80 17.84
C ALA A 62 -32.63 16.01 17.02
N GLY A 63 -32.41 15.86 15.71
CA GLY A 63 -31.88 16.92 14.84
C GLY A 63 -30.44 17.29 15.15
N GLU A 64 -29.73 16.48 15.92
CA GLU A 64 -28.38 16.77 16.39
C GLU A 64 -27.34 15.76 15.90
N ARG A 65 -26.09 16.18 15.98
CA ARG A 65 -24.96 15.31 15.61
C ARG A 65 -24.80 14.17 16.60
N TYR A 66 -24.76 12.93 16.12
CA TYR A 66 -24.64 11.74 16.94
C TYR A 66 -23.18 11.46 17.32
N LEU A 67 -22.75 12.03 18.45
CA LEU A 67 -21.37 11.93 18.95
C LEU A 67 -20.98 10.54 19.51
N PRO A 68 -21.91 9.72 20.09
CA PRO A 68 -21.54 8.41 20.64
C PRO A 68 -20.85 7.48 19.65
N LEU A 69 -21.09 7.66 18.35
CA LEU A 69 -20.41 6.92 17.29
C LEU A 69 -18.87 7.02 17.36
N ARG A 70 -18.35 8.17 17.81
CA ARG A 70 -16.91 8.49 17.89
C ARG A 70 -16.27 8.11 19.22
N ALA A 71 -17.03 7.74 20.23
CA ALA A 71 -16.50 7.39 21.54
C ALA A 71 -15.68 6.10 21.50
N LYS A 72 -14.55 6.08 22.23
CA LYS A 72 -13.65 4.92 22.34
C LYS A 72 -13.97 3.99 23.51
N SER A 73 -14.85 4.40 24.43
CA SER A 73 -15.25 3.62 25.60
C SER A 73 -16.18 2.46 25.24
N ARG A 74 -16.38 1.53 26.20
CA ARG A 74 -17.35 0.43 26.06
C ARG A 74 -18.72 1.00 25.76
N GLN A 75 -19.34 0.58 24.68
CA GLN A 75 -20.57 1.16 24.15
C GLN A 75 -21.78 0.27 24.45
N SER A 76 -22.97 0.88 24.50
CA SER A 76 -24.22 0.15 24.61
C SER A 76 -24.48 -0.70 23.35
N PRO A 77 -25.30 -1.75 23.42
CA PRO A 77 -25.69 -2.53 22.26
C PRO A 77 -26.24 -1.67 21.11
N PHE A 78 -27.07 -0.67 21.43
CA PHE A 78 -27.64 0.25 20.45
C PHE A 78 -26.58 1.07 19.70
N VAL A 79 -25.57 1.61 20.40
CA VAL A 79 -24.49 2.35 19.75
C VAL A 79 -23.67 1.46 18.80
N ASN A 80 -23.51 0.17 19.15
CA ASN A 80 -22.85 -0.79 18.28
C ASN A 80 -23.70 -1.08 17.03
N GLU A 81 -25.01 -1.20 17.15
CA GLU A 81 -25.94 -1.36 16.03
C GLU A 81 -25.88 -0.17 15.08
N VAL A 82 -25.96 1.06 15.60
CA VAL A 82 -25.79 2.30 14.80
C VAL A 82 -24.44 2.29 14.08
N ARG A 83 -23.36 1.86 14.77
CA ARG A 83 -22.02 1.81 14.20
C ARG A 83 -21.91 0.79 13.05
N GLU A 84 -22.46 -0.41 13.20
CA GLU A 84 -22.40 -1.40 12.13
C GLU A 84 -23.25 -0.99 10.93
N SER A 85 -24.45 -0.45 11.16
CA SER A 85 -25.30 0.06 10.09
C SER A 85 -24.63 1.23 9.32
N TYR A 86 -23.92 2.10 10.05
CA TYR A 86 -23.10 3.16 9.46
C TYR A 86 -21.94 2.57 8.62
N ARG A 87 -21.25 1.54 9.13
CA ARG A 87 -20.20 0.84 8.40
C ARG A 87 -20.72 0.20 7.12
N GLU A 88 -21.93 -0.35 7.14
CA GLU A 88 -22.57 -0.94 5.95
C GLU A 88 -22.80 0.11 4.87
N LEU A 89 -23.35 1.28 5.20
CA LEU A 89 -23.50 2.40 4.28
C LEU A 89 -22.16 2.82 3.67
N LEU A 90 -21.11 2.95 4.48
CA LEU A 90 -19.80 3.33 3.98
C LEU A 90 -19.17 2.24 3.09
N ARG A 91 -19.39 0.94 3.38
CA ARG A 91 -18.96 -0.18 2.52
C ARG A 91 -19.70 -0.18 1.18
N GLU A 92 -20.98 0.12 1.17
CA GLU A 92 -21.75 0.28 -0.05
C GLU A 92 -21.17 1.37 -0.95
N ILE A 93 -20.93 2.57 -0.39
CA ILE A 93 -20.28 3.68 -1.10
C ILE A 93 -18.91 3.26 -1.62
N LYS A 94 -18.08 2.60 -0.80
CA LYS A 94 -16.76 2.12 -1.20
C LYS A 94 -16.85 1.16 -2.39
N ASN A 95 -17.69 0.17 -2.31
CA ASN A 95 -17.81 -0.86 -3.33
C ASN A 95 -18.33 -0.30 -4.67
N ALA A 96 -19.24 0.68 -4.60
CA ALA A 96 -19.81 1.31 -5.78
C ALA A 96 -18.89 2.36 -6.43
N CYS A 97 -18.14 3.12 -5.63
CA CYS A 97 -17.51 4.36 -6.04
C CYS A 97 -15.99 4.40 -5.93
N PHE A 98 -15.36 3.40 -5.30
CA PHE A 98 -13.91 3.42 -5.10
C PHE A 98 -13.23 2.26 -5.81
N VAL A 99 -12.00 2.51 -6.24
CA VAL A 99 -11.13 1.50 -6.87
C VAL A 99 -10.05 1.10 -5.88
N PRO A 100 -9.80 -0.20 -5.69
CA PRO A 100 -8.70 -0.65 -4.83
C PRO A 100 -7.35 -0.09 -5.30
N GLN A 101 -6.58 0.46 -4.36
CA GLN A 101 -5.20 0.91 -4.55
C GLN A 101 -4.35 0.46 -3.36
N PRO A 102 -4.03 -0.83 -3.30
CA PRO A 102 -3.37 -1.41 -2.14
C PRO A 102 -1.91 -0.98 -1.98
N PHE A 103 -1.29 -0.40 -3.02
CA PHE A 103 0.13 -0.04 -3.06
C PHE A 103 0.35 1.47 -3.16
N LEU A 104 1.58 1.92 -2.86
CA LEU A 104 1.95 3.33 -2.84
C LEU A 104 2.13 3.92 -4.24
N THR A 105 2.74 3.15 -5.17
CA THR A 105 3.00 3.62 -6.53
C THR A 105 1.92 3.23 -7.51
N ASP A 106 1.67 4.08 -8.49
CA ASP A 106 0.74 3.77 -9.58
C ASP A 106 1.20 2.54 -10.36
N GLN A 107 2.52 2.36 -10.52
CA GLN A 107 3.08 1.21 -11.21
C GLN A 107 2.75 -0.10 -10.49
N ALA A 108 2.93 -0.16 -9.16
CA ALA A 108 2.56 -1.32 -8.35
C ALA A 108 1.07 -1.66 -8.48
N ASN A 109 0.22 -0.64 -8.42
CA ASN A 109 -1.22 -0.81 -8.56
C ASN A 109 -1.64 -1.25 -9.96
N ARG A 110 -0.98 -0.77 -11.04
CA ARG A 110 -1.24 -1.26 -12.41
C ARG A 110 -0.84 -2.72 -12.57
N ILE A 111 0.37 -3.09 -12.12
CA ILE A 111 0.85 -4.48 -12.14
C ILE A 111 -0.10 -5.41 -11.38
N ALA A 112 -0.57 -4.97 -10.22
CA ALA A 112 -1.51 -5.71 -9.40
C ALA A 112 -2.84 -6.00 -10.14
N ARG A 113 -3.44 -4.96 -10.74
CA ARG A 113 -4.67 -5.10 -11.53
C ARG A 113 -4.48 -5.97 -12.77
N GLU A 114 -3.35 -5.82 -13.45
CA GLU A 114 -3.06 -6.62 -14.64
C GLU A 114 -2.84 -8.10 -14.29
N ALA A 115 -2.17 -8.39 -13.19
CA ALA A 115 -2.02 -9.76 -12.70
C ALA A 115 -3.37 -10.40 -12.33
N GLU A 116 -4.25 -9.67 -11.65
CA GLU A 116 -5.60 -10.14 -11.34
C GLU A 116 -6.41 -10.39 -12.62
N ALA A 117 -6.36 -9.47 -13.59
CA ALA A 117 -7.06 -9.61 -14.87
C ALA A 117 -6.56 -10.81 -15.69
N LEU A 118 -5.23 -11.07 -15.68
CA LEU A 118 -4.62 -12.15 -16.45
C LEU A 118 -4.80 -13.54 -15.83
N PHE A 119 -4.78 -13.63 -14.51
CA PHE A 119 -4.70 -14.91 -13.81
C PHE A 119 -5.93 -15.21 -12.95
N GLY A 120 -6.78 -14.23 -12.65
CA GLY A 120 -7.85 -14.35 -11.67
C GLY A 120 -7.35 -14.46 -10.22
N ASP A 121 -6.04 -14.37 -10.01
CA ASP A 121 -5.44 -14.57 -8.69
C ASP A 121 -5.53 -13.27 -7.86
N LYS A 122 -6.29 -13.27 -6.78
CA LYS A 122 -6.36 -12.12 -5.86
C LYS A 122 -5.10 -12.01 -5.04
N ILE A 123 -4.66 -10.75 -4.84
CA ILE A 123 -3.51 -10.45 -3.98
C ILE A 123 -3.87 -10.67 -2.52
N ASP A 124 -2.99 -11.35 -1.82
CA ASP A 124 -3.10 -11.68 -0.40
C ASP A 124 -2.17 -10.77 0.42
N PHE A 125 -2.62 -10.31 1.60
CA PHE A 125 -1.85 -9.48 2.54
C PHE A 125 -1.66 -10.21 3.87
N PRO A 126 -0.79 -11.25 3.92
CA PRO A 126 -0.73 -12.18 5.04
C PRO A 126 0.05 -11.67 6.27
N PHE A 127 0.72 -10.53 6.16
CA PHE A 127 1.64 -10.07 7.19
C PHE A 127 1.02 -8.98 8.08
N SER A 128 0.72 -9.30 9.33
CA SER A 128 0.21 -8.33 10.30
C SER A 128 1.21 -7.21 10.63
N THR A 129 2.52 -7.53 10.62
CA THR A 129 3.61 -6.56 10.87
C THR A 129 3.99 -5.74 9.64
N ALA A 130 3.61 -6.16 8.45
CA ALA A 130 3.85 -5.48 7.18
C ALA A 130 2.58 -5.50 6.32
N PRO A 131 1.52 -4.80 6.72
CA PRO A 131 0.20 -4.91 6.11
C PRO A 131 0.13 -4.38 4.66
N THR A 132 1.18 -3.71 4.18
CA THR A 132 1.30 -3.22 2.79
C THR A 132 1.99 -4.21 1.86
N TYR A 133 2.51 -5.35 2.38
CA TYR A 133 3.16 -6.35 1.56
C TYR A 133 2.12 -7.24 0.90
N GLY A 134 2.02 -7.16 -0.43
CA GLY A 134 1.06 -7.93 -1.22
C GLY A 134 1.71 -9.14 -1.89
N VAL A 135 1.16 -10.31 -1.66
CA VAL A 135 1.68 -11.60 -2.16
C VAL A 135 0.79 -12.15 -3.28
N PHE A 136 1.41 -12.49 -4.39
CA PHE A 136 0.79 -13.24 -5.47
C PHE A 136 1.01 -14.74 -5.25
N ARG A 137 -0.09 -15.49 -5.12
CA ARG A 137 -0.06 -16.93 -4.88
C ARG A 137 -0.77 -17.69 -6.00
N ASN A 138 -0.19 -18.79 -6.41
CA ASN A 138 -0.91 -19.75 -7.23
C ASN A 138 -2.04 -20.38 -6.39
N PRO A 139 -3.32 -20.33 -6.84
CA PRO A 139 -4.45 -20.78 -6.04
C PRO A 139 -4.44 -22.30 -5.79
N GLU A 140 -3.89 -23.11 -6.72
CA GLU A 140 -3.89 -24.55 -6.63
C GLU A 140 -2.96 -25.11 -5.56
N ASN A 141 -1.77 -24.52 -5.40
CA ASN A 141 -0.73 -25.05 -4.51
C ASN A 141 -0.21 -24.05 -3.48
N ARG A 142 -0.77 -22.84 -3.44
CA ARG A 142 -0.47 -21.75 -2.51
C ARG A 142 0.98 -21.25 -2.58
N LYS A 143 1.77 -21.66 -3.58
CA LYS A 143 3.15 -21.19 -3.77
C LYS A 143 3.17 -19.74 -4.23
N TRP A 144 4.11 -18.98 -3.68
CA TRP A 144 4.35 -17.59 -4.06
C TRP A 144 5.03 -17.53 -5.42
N TYR A 145 4.55 -16.64 -6.27
CA TYR A 145 5.20 -16.30 -7.52
C TYR A 145 5.54 -14.81 -7.64
N GLY A 146 5.04 -13.97 -6.73
CA GLY A 146 5.39 -12.58 -6.62
C GLY A 146 5.10 -12.01 -5.24
N ILE A 147 5.83 -10.96 -4.85
CA ILE A 147 5.54 -10.17 -3.66
C ILE A 147 5.94 -8.72 -3.88
N ILE A 148 5.00 -7.80 -3.66
CA ILE A 148 5.23 -6.36 -3.65
C ILE A 148 5.47 -5.91 -2.23
N MET A 149 6.54 -5.12 -2.03
CA MET A 149 6.95 -4.60 -0.73
C MET A 149 7.40 -3.15 -0.87
N ASN A 150 7.16 -2.35 0.16
CA ASN A 150 7.73 -1.02 0.32
C ASN A 150 8.89 -1.08 1.32
N ILE A 151 10.08 -0.71 0.89
CA ILE A 151 11.31 -0.84 1.67
C ILE A 151 12.19 0.42 1.54
N PRO A 152 13.10 0.67 2.50
CA PRO A 152 14.13 1.68 2.33
C PRO A 152 15.00 1.40 1.10
N LYS A 153 15.25 2.41 0.29
CA LYS A 153 16.03 2.31 -0.97
C LYS A 153 17.45 1.80 -0.75
N SER A 154 18.07 2.17 0.37
CA SER A 154 19.37 1.68 0.81
C SER A 154 19.46 0.16 0.93
N LYS A 155 18.33 -0.54 1.08
CA LYS A 155 18.30 -2.01 1.18
C LYS A 155 18.53 -2.73 -0.14
N ILE A 156 18.29 -2.07 -1.27
CA ILE A 156 18.53 -2.63 -2.60
C ILE A 156 19.73 -2.01 -3.29
N GLU A 157 20.07 -0.75 -3.01
CA GLU A 157 21.27 -0.10 -3.52
C GLU A 157 22.47 -0.53 -2.68
N LYS A 158 23.39 -1.30 -3.26
CA LYS A 158 24.68 -1.59 -2.61
C LYS A 158 25.49 -0.30 -2.52
N PRO A 159 26.05 0.06 -1.35
CA PRO A 159 27.04 1.13 -1.28
C PRO A 159 28.26 0.71 -2.11
N GLY A 160 28.43 1.26 -3.33
CA GLY A 160 29.62 0.98 -4.15
C GLY A 160 29.48 1.08 -5.66
N ARG A 161 28.30 1.38 -6.23
CA ARG A 161 28.14 1.68 -7.66
C ARG A 161 27.78 3.14 -7.92
N ALA A 162 28.43 4.07 -7.20
CA ALA A 162 28.44 5.46 -7.63
C ALA A 162 29.23 5.53 -8.94
N SER A 163 28.56 5.84 -10.02
CA SER A 163 29.14 6.21 -11.31
C SER A 163 30.20 7.29 -11.07
N LYS A 164 31.46 6.93 -11.23
CA LYS A 164 32.54 7.91 -11.41
C LYS A 164 32.31 8.62 -12.75
N ARG A 165 31.46 9.61 -12.78
CA ARG A 165 31.50 10.68 -13.79
C ARG A 165 31.87 11.97 -13.07
N GLY A 166 33.12 12.38 -13.35
CA GLY A 166 33.73 13.51 -12.72
C GLY A 166 33.05 14.83 -13.09
N THR A 167 33.00 15.69 -12.11
CA THR A 167 33.24 17.12 -12.29
C THR A 167 34.12 17.56 -11.13
N LYS A 168 35.38 17.87 -11.46
CA LYS A 168 36.25 18.65 -10.60
C LYS A 168 35.63 20.06 -10.41
N GLY A 169 35.19 20.32 -9.22
CA GLY A 169 34.74 21.64 -8.80
C GLY A 169 35.23 21.89 -7.38
N SER A 170 36.33 22.63 -7.27
CA SER A 170 36.91 23.13 -6.04
C SER A 170 35.93 24.04 -5.29
N ALA A 171 35.60 23.72 -4.04
CA ALA A 171 35.10 24.70 -3.09
C ALA A 171 35.65 24.40 -1.70
N ARG A 172 36.29 25.40 -1.21
CA ARG A 172 37.03 25.63 0.03
C ARG A 172 36.21 25.30 1.29
N ALA A 173 36.84 24.60 2.21
CA ALA A 173 36.40 24.46 3.59
C ALA A 173 36.36 25.78 4.32
N VAL A 174 35.26 26.08 5.04
CA VAL A 174 35.24 27.05 6.13
C VAL A 174 34.76 26.34 7.39
N SER A 175 35.69 26.35 8.35
CA SER A 175 35.54 25.83 9.70
C SER A 175 34.68 26.78 10.54
N ALA A 176 33.69 26.27 11.25
CA ALA A 176 33.12 26.97 12.41
C ALA A 176 32.99 26.01 13.59
N LYS A 177 33.93 26.18 14.49
CA LYS A 177 33.93 25.61 15.85
C LYS A 177 33.11 26.51 16.79
N LYS A 178 32.36 25.87 17.71
CA LYS A 178 32.23 26.27 19.12
C LYS A 178 30.84 26.73 19.63
N LEU A 179 30.51 26.11 20.74
CA LEU A 179 29.63 26.45 21.88
C LEU A 179 28.21 25.85 21.82
N LEU A 180 27.64 25.15 22.86
CA LEU A 180 27.86 25.13 24.31
C LEU A 180 27.29 23.85 24.93
N ARG A 181 27.91 23.38 26.02
CA ARG A 181 27.45 22.41 27.01
C ARG A 181 26.27 22.97 27.79
N VAL A 182 25.26 22.14 28.16
CA VAL A 182 24.72 21.99 29.52
C VAL A 182 23.68 20.86 29.54
N GLY A 183 23.76 19.97 30.57
CA GLY A 183 22.62 19.27 31.17
C GLY A 183 22.61 17.76 31.04
N ALA A 184 23.33 17.06 31.94
CA ALA A 184 23.19 15.63 32.16
C ALA A 184 21.92 15.30 32.98
N VAL A 185 21.07 14.38 32.51
CA VAL A 185 20.15 13.61 33.36
C VAL A 185 20.28 12.12 33.04
N LYS A 186 20.33 11.33 34.12
CA LYS A 186 20.72 9.94 34.20
C LYS A 186 19.73 8.96 33.55
N LYS A 187 20.32 7.88 33.06
CA LYS A 187 19.80 6.62 32.52
C LYS A 187 18.60 6.01 33.26
N SER A 188 17.65 5.48 32.48
CA SER A 188 17.10 4.15 32.76
C SER A 188 17.11 3.34 31.44
N SER A 189 17.57 2.11 31.58
CA SER A 189 17.77 1.13 30.53
C SER A 189 16.47 0.48 30.14
N ASP A 190 16.04 0.65 28.88
CA ASP A 190 15.15 -0.31 28.25
C ASP A 190 15.56 -0.48 26.78
N LYS A 191 16.33 -1.55 26.53
CA LYS A 191 16.72 -1.98 25.21
C LYS A 191 15.53 -2.66 24.54
N ARG A 192 14.74 -1.91 23.80
CA ARG A 192 13.87 -2.45 22.75
C ARG A 192 14.25 -1.81 21.42
N HIS A 193 14.53 -2.65 20.45
CA HIS A 193 14.96 -2.35 19.10
C HIS A 193 14.04 -1.34 18.39
N ALA A 194 14.28 -0.07 18.65
CA ALA A 194 13.90 0.97 17.71
C ALA A 194 15.06 1.06 16.71
N ALA A 195 14.93 0.41 15.55
CA ALA A 195 15.78 0.70 14.42
C ALA A 195 15.61 2.20 14.12
N SER A 196 16.64 2.99 14.45
CA SER A 196 16.71 4.39 14.05
C SER A 196 16.76 4.42 12.53
N PHE A 197 15.62 4.71 11.90
CA PHE A 197 15.61 5.11 10.51
C PHE A 197 16.37 6.43 10.42
N ALA A 198 17.49 6.43 9.71
CA ALA A 198 18.13 7.66 9.31
C ALA A 198 17.08 8.48 8.53
N ALA A 199 16.93 9.76 8.88
CA ALA A 199 15.86 10.65 8.43
C ALA A 199 15.85 10.96 6.93
N ASP A 200 16.56 10.19 6.09
CA ASP A 200 16.79 10.50 4.66
C ASP A 200 16.74 9.26 3.74
N ASP A 201 16.23 8.11 4.20
CA ASP A 201 16.17 6.90 3.37
C ASP A 201 14.82 6.80 2.68
N ALA A 202 14.75 7.27 1.43
CA ALA A 202 13.53 7.25 0.62
C ALA A 202 12.95 5.83 0.51
N ILE A 203 11.65 5.69 0.72
CA ILE A 203 10.94 4.42 0.52
C ILE A 203 10.78 4.16 -0.98
N VAL A 204 11.10 2.95 -1.40
CA VAL A 204 10.85 2.44 -2.75
C VAL A 204 9.95 1.22 -2.69
N GLU A 205 8.98 1.14 -3.58
CA GLU A 205 8.25 -0.11 -3.80
C GLU A 205 9.03 -1.00 -4.76
N ILE A 206 9.04 -2.26 -4.44
CA ILE A 206 9.70 -3.30 -5.22
C ILE A 206 8.75 -4.47 -5.44
N ILE A 207 8.98 -5.22 -6.51
CA ILE A 207 8.41 -6.55 -6.69
C ILE A 207 9.52 -7.59 -6.75
N ASN A 208 9.39 -8.64 -5.95
CA ASN A 208 10.19 -9.86 -6.15
C ASN A 208 9.38 -10.82 -7.01
N VAL A 209 10.02 -11.36 -8.04
CA VAL A 209 9.45 -12.42 -8.88
C VAL A 209 10.41 -13.61 -8.93
N LYS A 210 9.85 -14.81 -9.02
CA LYS A 210 10.65 -16.03 -9.19
C LYS A 210 11.17 -16.08 -10.61
N ILE A 211 12.41 -16.54 -10.77
CA ILE A 211 13.09 -16.55 -12.06
C ILE A 211 13.87 -17.83 -12.28
N ASP A 212 14.07 -18.19 -13.55
CA ASP A 212 15.05 -19.19 -13.95
C ASP A 212 16.45 -18.68 -13.58
N PRO A 213 17.27 -19.47 -12.86
CA PRO A 213 18.63 -19.09 -12.50
C PRO A 213 19.51 -18.64 -13.67
N GLU A 214 19.29 -19.20 -14.87
CA GLU A 214 20.07 -18.86 -16.08
C GLU A 214 19.86 -17.40 -16.51
N LYS A 215 18.67 -16.86 -16.33
CA LYS A 215 18.31 -15.48 -16.69
C LYS A 215 18.81 -14.44 -15.66
N THR A 216 19.17 -14.87 -14.45
CA THR A 216 19.46 -13.97 -13.32
C THR A 216 20.63 -13.03 -13.59
N VAL A 217 21.70 -13.55 -14.23
CA VAL A 217 22.94 -12.78 -14.47
C VAL A 217 22.70 -11.63 -15.45
N ASP A 218 21.96 -11.85 -16.51
CA ASP A 218 21.71 -10.84 -17.54
C ASP A 218 20.70 -9.79 -17.08
N LEU A 219 19.68 -10.20 -16.37
CA LEU A 219 18.71 -9.25 -15.83
C LEU A 219 19.34 -8.28 -14.81
N LYS A 220 20.26 -8.75 -13.97
CA LYS A 220 20.96 -7.90 -13.00
C LYS A 220 21.88 -6.84 -13.63
N LYS A 221 22.21 -6.96 -14.91
CA LYS A 221 22.96 -5.93 -15.66
C LYS A 221 22.05 -4.76 -16.06
N ARG A 222 20.75 -4.98 -16.13
CA ARG A 222 19.75 -3.97 -16.53
C ARG A 222 19.40 -3.05 -15.34
N ARG A 223 19.12 -1.79 -15.63
CA ARG A 223 18.64 -0.82 -14.63
C ARG A 223 17.29 -1.27 -14.07
N GLY A 224 17.07 -1.06 -12.76
CA GLY A 224 15.85 -1.40 -12.08
C GLY A 224 15.79 -2.85 -11.56
N PHE A 225 16.82 -3.67 -11.86
CA PHE A 225 16.92 -5.05 -11.38
C PHE A 225 18.01 -5.18 -10.31
N TYR A 226 17.70 -5.86 -9.22
CA TYR A 226 18.55 -6.00 -8.04
C TYR A 226 18.58 -7.45 -7.53
N ASP A 227 19.55 -7.75 -6.68
CA ASP A 227 19.56 -8.99 -5.90
C ASP A 227 18.26 -9.14 -5.10
N ALA A 228 17.69 -10.33 -5.07
CA ALA A 228 16.44 -10.58 -4.38
C ALA A 228 16.49 -10.17 -2.90
N TYR A 229 15.60 -9.27 -2.51
CA TYR A 229 15.45 -8.81 -1.14
C TYR A 229 14.70 -9.87 -0.31
N HIS A 230 15.30 -10.32 0.79
CA HIS A 230 14.78 -11.38 1.67
C HIS A 230 14.40 -12.70 1.00
N MET A 231 14.79 -12.94 -0.25
CA MET A 231 14.52 -14.16 -0.99
C MET A 231 15.83 -14.81 -1.50
N SER A 232 15.76 -16.07 -1.95
CA SER A 232 16.89 -16.76 -2.57
C SER A 232 17.36 -16.05 -3.82
N LYS A 233 18.58 -15.50 -3.81
CA LYS A 233 19.18 -14.76 -4.94
C LYS A 233 19.42 -15.60 -6.17
N LYS A 234 19.36 -16.94 -6.07
CA LYS A 234 19.45 -17.87 -7.19
C LYS A 234 18.15 -17.97 -7.97
N ASN A 235 17.02 -17.95 -7.28
CA ASN A 235 15.71 -18.25 -7.87
C ASN A 235 14.73 -17.06 -7.86
N TRP A 236 15.17 -15.90 -7.39
CA TRP A 236 14.35 -14.69 -7.30
C TRP A 236 15.14 -13.47 -7.72
N ILE A 237 14.45 -12.48 -8.24
CA ILE A 237 15.00 -11.18 -8.58
C ILE A 237 14.10 -10.08 -8.01
N THR A 238 14.69 -8.97 -7.62
CA THR A 238 13.99 -7.76 -7.20
C THR A 238 13.94 -6.77 -8.36
N ILE A 239 12.77 -6.18 -8.60
CA ILE A 239 12.54 -5.13 -9.60
C ILE A 239 12.00 -3.91 -8.87
N ALA A 240 12.59 -2.74 -9.11
CA ALA A 240 12.07 -1.48 -8.58
C ALA A 240 10.81 -1.05 -9.35
N LEU A 241 9.78 -0.61 -8.61
CA LEU A 241 8.53 -0.11 -9.16
C LEU A 241 8.56 1.44 -9.19
N ASP A 242 9.59 1.98 -9.83
CA ASP A 242 9.90 3.41 -9.95
C ASP A 242 9.86 3.91 -11.41
N GLY A 243 9.31 3.10 -12.32
CA GLY A 243 9.25 3.38 -13.75
C GLY A 243 10.53 3.03 -14.52
N SER A 244 11.60 2.56 -13.86
CA SER A 244 12.85 2.17 -14.55
C SER A 244 12.72 0.90 -15.38
N VAL A 245 11.74 0.05 -15.10
CA VAL A 245 11.37 -1.14 -15.86
C VAL A 245 9.93 -0.97 -16.33
N SER A 246 9.64 -1.31 -17.60
CA SER A 246 8.30 -1.16 -18.15
C SER A 246 7.30 -2.12 -17.50
N ASP A 247 6.03 -1.73 -17.42
CA ASP A 247 4.95 -2.57 -16.90
C ASP A 247 4.88 -3.90 -17.68
N SER A 248 5.03 -3.84 -19.01
CA SER A 248 5.01 -5.02 -19.87
C SER A 248 6.13 -6.01 -19.55
N ASP A 249 7.35 -5.54 -19.32
CA ASP A 249 8.48 -6.40 -18.94
C ASP A 249 8.22 -7.07 -17.57
N ILE A 250 7.68 -6.32 -16.61
CA ILE A 250 7.36 -6.84 -15.28
C ILE A 250 6.28 -7.92 -15.37
N VAL A 251 5.24 -7.68 -16.18
CA VAL A 251 4.13 -8.63 -16.36
C VAL A 251 4.60 -9.91 -17.05
N VAL A 252 5.49 -9.81 -18.05
CA VAL A 252 6.11 -10.99 -18.67
C VAL A 252 6.87 -11.83 -17.64
N LEU A 253 7.70 -11.18 -16.81
CA LEU A 253 8.43 -11.88 -15.75
C LEU A 253 7.48 -12.47 -14.68
N LEU A 254 6.39 -11.81 -14.38
CA LEU A 254 5.39 -12.33 -13.45
C LEU A 254 4.64 -13.54 -14.01
N LYS A 255 4.34 -13.56 -15.32
CA LYS A 255 3.80 -14.75 -16.04
C LYS A 255 4.76 -15.93 -15.98
N GLU A 256 6.04 -15.69 -16.27
CA GLU A 256 7.07 -16.72 -16.17
C GLU A 256 7.20 -17.24 -14.73
N SER A 257 7.21 -16.33 -13.76
CA SER A 257 7.26 -16.67 -12.33
C SER A 257 6.10 -17.56 -11.91
N ARG A 258 4.87 -17.24 -12.35
CA ARG A 258 3.68 -18.05 -12.09
C ARG A 258 3.80 -19.46 -12.72
N ALA A 259 4.29 -19.54 -13.93
CA ALA A 259 4.52 -20.82 -14.63
C ALA A 259 5.54 -21.71 -13.87
N LEU A 260 6.59 -21.11 -13.30
CA LEU A 260 7.60 -21.85 -12.51
C LEU A 260 7.06 -22.49 -11.22
N VAL A 261 5.93 -22.00 -10.70
CA VAL A 261 5.30 -22.53 -9.50
C VAL A 261 4.05 -23.36 -9.80
N SER A 262 3.53 -23.32 -11.02
CA SER A 262 2.37 -24.09 -11.43
C SER A 262 2.65 -25.61 -11.35
N PRO A 263 1.65 -26.43 -10.99
CA PRO A 263 1.78 -27.88 -11.02
C PRO A 263 2.15 -28.33 -12.45
N ARG A 264 3.12 -29.22 -12.55
CA ARG A 264 3.39 -29.86 -13.85
C ARG A 264 2.23 -30.77 -14.21
N PRO A 265 1.69 -30.73 -15.43
CA PRO A 265 0.68 -31.71 -15.83
C PRO A 265 1.25 -33.11 -15.64
N CYS A 266 0.47 -33.99 -14.97
CA CYS A 266 0.85 -35.39 -14.88
C CYS A 266 1.09 -35.93 -16.30
N ARG A 267 2.30 -36.40 -16.59
CA ARG A 267 2.51 -37.21 -17.77
C ARG A 267 1.64 -38.44 -17.63
N ALA A 268 0.62 -38.55 -18.47
CA ALA A 268 -0.10 -39.79 -18.62
C ALA A 268 0.94 -40.89 -18.87
N ARG A 269 0.96 -41.90 -17.99
CA ARG A 269 1.76 -43.11 -18.25
C ARG A 269 1.09 -43.81 -19.43
N SER A 270 1.73 -43.69 -20.57
CA SER A 270 1.44 -44.56 -21.74
C SER A 270 1.87 -46.00 -21.44
#